data_ebeedf7c118f59c9ab32ec3e8f272c77
#
_entry.id   ebeedf7c118f59c9ab32ec3e8f272c77
#
_cell.length_a   1.000
_cell.length_b   1.000
_cell.length_c   1.000
_cell.angle_alpha   90.00
_cell.angle_beta   90.00
_cell.angle_gamma   90.00
#
_symmetry.space_group_name_H-M   'P 1'
#
loop_
_entity.id
_entity.type
_entity.pdbx_description
1 polymer ?
#
loop_
_entity_poly.entity_id
_entity_poly.type
_entity_poly.pdbx_seq_one_letter_code
_entity_poly.pdbx_strand_id
1 'polypeptide(L)' 'MNQQTADYELAFNEIRHALQQHGESESFWSSCDEVEERLIDQYPEDETAIIEMVATWLVKLGVAPEGSVQGFV' A
#
# COMPACT_ATOMS: atom_id res chain seq x y z
N MET A 1 -16.44 11.81 -9.42
CA MET A 1 -15.35 11.19 -8.67
C MET A 1 -14.75 12.18 -7.73
N ASN A 2 -14.53 11.83 -6.49
CA ASN A 2 -13.99 12.80 -5.57
C ASN A 2 -12.49 12.70 -5.47
N GLN A 3 -11.89 13.68 -4.84
CA GLN A 3 -10.43 13.76 -4.75
C GLN A 3 -9.84 12.57 -3.99
N GLN A 4 -10.53 12.10 -2.96
CA GLN A 4 -10.02 10.99 -2.17
C GLN A 4 -9.91 9.73 -3.01
N THR A 5 -10.92 9.43 -3.83
CA THR A 5 -10.87 8.27 -4.69
C THR A 5 -9.71 8.38 -5.70
N ALA A 6 -9.52 9.57 -6.25
CA ALA A 6 -8.43 9.79 -7.19
C ALA A 6 -7.09 9.61 -6.51
N ASP A 7 -6.95 10.08 -5.27
CA ASP A 7 -5.71 9.95 -4.54
C ASP A 7 -5.42 8.49 -4.24
N TYR A 8 -6.45 7.71 -3.93
CA TYR A 8 -6.26 6.28 -3.66
C TYR A 8 -5.84 5.55 -4.94
N GLU A 9 -6.42 5.90 -6.07
CA GLU A 9 -6.04 5.25 -7.33
C GLU A 9 -4.60 5.57 -7.70
N LEU A 10 -4.17 6.81 -7.48
CA LEU A 10 -2.79 7.18 -7.75
C LEU A 10 -1.86 6.41 -6.82
N ALA A 11 -2.25 6.26 -5.56
CA ALA A 11 -1.42 5.54 -4.60
C ALA A 11 -1.26 4.08 -5.00
N PHE A 12 -2.35 3.46 -5.43
CA PHE A 12 -2.28 2.07 -5.89
C PHE A 12 -1.33 1.94 -7.07
N ASN A 13 -1.41 2.88 -8.03
CA ASN A 13 -0.54 2.84 -9.19
C ASN A 13 0.92 3.06 -8.79
N GLU A 14 1.18 3.89 -7.79
CA GLU A 14 2.55 4.10 -7.33
C GLU A 14 3.11 2.82 -6.72
N ILE A 15 2.31 2.11 -5.93
CA ILE A 15 2.75 0.86 -5.33
C ILE A 15 2.99 -0.19 -6.41
N ARG A 16 2.08 -0.28 -7.37
CA ARG A 16 2.24 -1.24 -8.47
C ARG A 16 3.51 -0.94 -9.27
N HIS A 17 3.75 0.33 -9.53
CA HIS A 17 4.93 0.74 -10.26
C HIS A 17 6.21 0.42 -9.47
N ALA A 18 6.19 0.65 -8.16
CA ALA A 18 7.34 0.34 -7.34
C ALA A 18 7.64 -1.17 -7.37
N LEU A 19 6.58 -1.99 -7.41
CA LEU A 19 6.78 -3.42 -7.49
C LEU A 19 7.42 -3.80 -8.83
N GLN A 20 7.01 -3.16 -9.91
CA GLN A 20 7.58 -3.43 -11.22
C GLN A 20 9.04 -2.98 -11.28
N GLN A 21 9.38 -1.90 -10.59
CA GLN A 21 10.73 -1.37 -10.65
C GLN A 21 11.69 -2.10 -9.74
N HIS A 22 11.25 -2.51 -8.58
CA HIS A 22 12.15 -3.01 -7.55
C HIS A 22 11.88 -4.44 -7.13
N GLY A 23 10.79 -5.04 -7.58
CA GLY A 23 10.41 -6.35 -7.08
C GLY A 23 10.08 -6.28 -5.59
N GLU A 24 10.06 -7.41 -4.92
CA GLU A 24 9.76 -7.46 -3.50
C GLU A 24 11.02 -7.23 -2.69
N SER A 25 11.51 -6.00 -2.72
CA SER A 25 12.75 -5.63 -2.06
C SER A 25 12.50 -4.62 -0.98
N GLU A 26 13.54 -4.25 -0.24
CA GLU A 26 13.44 -3.22 0.77
C GLU A 26 12.97 -1.92 0.15
N SER A 27 13.44 -1.59 -1.05
CA SER A 27 13.02 -0.36 -1.71
C SER A 27 11.53 -0.36 -1.98
N PHE A 28 10.98 -1.52 -2.38
CA PHE A 28 9.55 -1.64 -2.60
C PHE A 28 8.79 -1.41 -1.29
N TRP A 29 9.23 -2.06 -0.21
CA TRP A 29 8.53 -1.93 1.07
C TRP A 29 8.62 -0.52 1.61
N SER A 30 9.76 0.16 1.41
CA SER A 30 9.88 1.56 1.80
C SER A 30 8.92 2.43 1.02
N SER A 31 8.73 2.15 -0.27
CA SER A 31 7.80 2.90 -1.09
C SER A 31 6.36 2.70 -0.60
N CYS A 32 6.02 1.48 -0.22
CA CYS A 32 4.69 1.20 0.31
C CYS A 32 4.44 1.97 1.59
N ASP A 33 5.43 2.00 2.48
CA ASP A 33 5.29 2.72 3.73
C ASP A 33 5.11 4.21 3.49
N GLU A 34 5.86 4.78 2.54
CA GLU A 34 5.75 6.20 2.24
C GLU A 34 4.38 6.55 1.69
N VAL A 35 3.85 5.70 0.79
CA VAL A 35 2.55 5.94 0.21
C VAL A 35 1.48 5.86 1.29
N GLU A 36 1.57 4.85 2.15
CA GLU A 36 0.60 4.68 3.21
C GLU A 36 0.62 5.86 4.18
N GLU A 37 1.81 6.30 4.58
CA GLU A 37 1.92 7.41 5.50
C GLU A 37 1.39 8.70 4.89
N ARG A 38 1.63 8.91 3.59
CA ARG A 38 1.15 10.10 2.92
C ARG A 38 -0.37 10.12 2.90
N LEU A 39 -1.00 8.97 2.63
CA LEU A 39 -2.45 8.90 2.62
C LEU A 39 -3.02 9.13 4.02
N ILE A 40 -2.38 8.58 5.04
CA ILE A 40 -2.85 8.76 6.41
C ILE A 40 -2.72 10.23 6.81
N ASP A 41 -1.65 10.91 6.39
CA ASP A 41 -1.50 12.32 6.68
C ASP A 41 -2.61 13.13 6.02
N GLN A 42 -3.03 12.76 4.81
CA GLN A 42 -4.08 13.50 4.13
C GLN A 42 -5.45 13.15 4.66
N TYR A 43 -5.67 11.92 5.08
CA TYR A 43 -6.97 11.46 5.51
C TYR A 43 -6.84 10.72 6.85
N PRO A 44 -6.46 11.44 7.90
CA PRO A 44 -6.18 10.79 9.18
C PRO A 44 -7.37 10.09 9.80
N GLU A 45 -8.56 10.50 9.46
CA GLU A 45 -9.76 9.87 10.01
C GLU A 45 -9.98 8.49 9.39
N ASP A 46 -9.34 8.22 8.26
CA ASP A 46 -9.50 6.95 7.59
C ASP A 46 -8.28 6.06 7.74
N GLU A 47 -7.48 6.29 8.75
CA GLU A 47 -6.22 5.56 8.93
C GLU A 47 -6.40 4.05 8.86
N THR A 48 -7.36 3.51 9.62
CA THR A 48 -7.57 2.07 9.64
C THR A 48 -7.99 1.56 8.26
N ALA A 49 -8.88 2.28 7.60
CA ALA A 49 -9.33 1.88 6.27
C ALA A 49 -8.17 1.91 5.27
N ILE A 50 -7.28 2.90 5.40
CA ILE A 50 -6.14 3.01 4.50
C ILE A 50 -5.19 1.84 4.70
N ILE A 51 -4.92 1.47 5.95
CA ILE A 51 -4.04 0.34 6.23
C ILE A 51 -4.60 -0.93 5.63
N GLU A 52 -5.91 -1.16 5.80
CA GLU A 52 -6.54 -2.35 5.24
C GLU A 52 -6.56 -2.33 3.72
N MET A 53 -6.75 -1.15 3.15
CA MET A 53 -6.78 -1.01 1.71
C MET A 53 -5.42 -1.32 1.09
N VAL A 54 -4.35 -0.83 1.71
CA VAL A 54 -3.00 -1.10 1.21
C VAL A 54 -2.70 -2.59 1.31
N ALA A 55 -3.09 -3.23 2.41
CA ALA A 55 -2.90 -4.66 2.55
C ALA A 55 -3.65 -5.43 1.46
N THR A 56 -4.85 -5.01 1.13
CA THR A 56 -5.64 -5.64 0.08
C THR A 56 -4.95 -5.47 -1.27
N TRP A 57 -4.40 -4.29 -1.53
CA TRP A 57 -3.67 -4.05 -2.78
C TRP A 57 -2.48 -5.00 -2.92
N LEU A 58 -1.76 -5.22 -1.84
CA LEU A 58 -0.60 -6.10 -1.89
C LEU A 58 -1.02 -7.52 -2.22
N VAL A 59 -2.13 -7.97 -1.65
CA VAL A 59 -2.64 -9.29 -1.97
C VAL A 59 -3.03 -9.36 -3.45
N LYS A 60 -3.68 -8.32 -3.98
CA LYS A 60 -4.07 -8.31 -5.37
C LYS A 60 -2.86 -8.33 -6.30
N LEU A 61 -1.77 -7.73 -5.87
CA LEU A 61 -0.57 -7.69 -6.69
C LEU A 61 0.27 -8.96 -6.55
N GLY A 62 -0.17 -9.89 -5.72
CA GLY A 62 0.54 -11.15 -5.55
C GLY A 62 1.69 -11.08 -4.58
N VAL A 63 1.73 -10.06 -3.73
CA VAL A 63 2.80 -9.87 -2.78
C VAL A 63 2.28 -10.25 -1.41
N ALA A 64 2.95 -11.16 -0.72
CA ALA A 64 2.55 -11.51 0.62
C ALA A 64 2.84 -10.33 1.54
N PRO A 65 1.88 -9.89 2.33
CA PRO A 65 2.12 -8.80 3.25
C PRO A 65 3.26 -9.15 4.19
N GLU A 66 4.07 -8.15 4.49
CA GLU A 66 5.21 -8.36 5.36
C GLU A 66 4.75 -8.89 6.69
N GLY A 67 5.35 -9.95 7.14
CA GLY A 67 5.02 -10.53 8.42
C GLY A 67 3.80 -11.42 8.44
N SER A 68 3.07 -11.50 7.34
CA SER A 68 1.82 -12.21 7.36
C SER A 68 2.00 -13.71 7.40
N VAL A 69 3.08 -14.19 6.89
CA VAL A 69 3.26 -15.59 6.78
C VAL A 69 3.60 -16.25 8.04
N GLN A 70 4.33 -15.59 8.88
CA GLN A 70 4.80 -16.22 10.04
C GLN A 70 3.73 -16.50 10.99
N GLY A 71 2.65 -15.86 10.87
CA GLY A 71 1.65 -15.90 11.88
C GLY A 71 0.99 -17.20 12.04
N PHE A 72 1.06 -18.09 11.14
CA PHE A 72 0.39 -19.17 11.29
C PHE A 72 1.08 -20.34 11.28
N VAL A 73 2.18 -20.22 11.44
CA VAL A 73 2.85 -21.48 11.48
C VAL A 73 2.66 -22.24 12.74
#